data_d6a19b66b88d774ebd1d54e2275edf76
#
_entry.id   d6a19b66b88d774ebd1d54e2275edf76
#
_cell.length_a   1.000
_cell.length_b   1.000
_cell.length_c   1.000
_cell.angle_alpha   90.00
_cell.angle_beta   90.00
_cell.angle_gamma   90.00
#
_symmetry.space_group_name_H-M   'P 1'
#
loop_
_entity.id
_entity.type
_entity.pdbx_description
1 polymer ?
#
loop_
_entity_poly.entity_id
_entity_poly.type
_entity_poly.pdbx_seq_one_letter_code
_entity_poly.pdbx_strand_id
1 'polypeptide(L)'
;MIEVARLHAMERAVTIDYRAQSAESLLAAGTAPFDVLTCMEMLEHVPEPGAILATFGALVRPGGDLFVSTINRGAKSFALAIVAAEYLLRLLPRGTHEYERFIRPSELVTLARRAGFTALDLAGIHYDPFSERSALTADTSVNYLAHFRRDGSSA
;
A
#
# COMPACT_ATOMS: atom_id res chain seq x y z
N MET A 1 -2.54 7.51 -17.29
CA MET A 1 -2.90 7.82 -15.89
C MET A 1 -2.19 9.06 -15.35
N ILE A 2 -0.87 9.24 -15.43
CA ILE A 2 -0.15 10.43 -14.91
C ILE A 2 -0.66 11.75 -15.52
N GLU A 3 -0.97 11.80 -16.80
CA GLU A 3 -1.52 13.03 -17.43
C GLU A 3 -2.87 13.44 -16.84
N VAL A 4 -3.75 12.47 -16.58
CA VAL A 4 -5.03 12.73 -15.91
C VAL A 4 -4.80 13.23 -14.47
N ALA A 5 -3.86 12.65 -13.76
CA ALA A 5 -3.49 13.09 -12.41
C ALA A 5 -2.95 14.52 -12.40
N ARG A 6 -2.13 14.90 -13.40
CA ARG A 6 -1.65 16.29 -13.57
C ARG A 6 -2.78 17.28 -13.82
N LEU A 7 -3.72 16.94 -14.70
CA LEU A 7 -4.90 17.78 -14.96
C LEU A 7 -5.70 18.00 -13.68
N HIS A 8 -5.95 16.93 -12.92
CA HIS A 8 -6.68 17.00 -11.66
C HIS A 8 -5.96 17.86 -10.59
N ALA A 9 -4.63 17.76 -10.51
CA ALA A 9 -3.84 18.61 -9.63
C ALA A 9 -3.95 20.09 -10.02
N MET A 10 -3.91 20.39 -11.31
CA MET A 10 -4.12 21.77 -11.83
C MET A 10 -5.51 22.30 -11.48
N GLU A 11 -6.57 21.53 -11.68
CA GLU A 11 -7.94 21.92 -11.30
C GLU A 11 -8.09 22.20 -9.81
N ARG A 12 -7.34 21.50 -8.98
CA ARG A 12 -7.35 21.65 -7.52
C ARG A 12 -6.32 22.65 -6.98
N ALA A 13 -5.56 23.31 -7.87
CA ALA A 13 -4.47 24.23 -7.52
C ALA A 13 -3.44 23.61 -6.55
N VAL A 14 -3.14 22.29 -6.72
CA VAL A 14 -2.17 21.55 -5.92
C VAL A 14 -0.91 21.32 -6.75
N THR A 15 0.26 21.59 -6.18
CA THR A 15 1.54 21.30 -6.83
C THR A 15 2.02 19.90 -6.44
N ILE A 16 2.07 18.98 -7.41
CA ILE A 16 2.54 17.60 -7.22
C ILE A 16 3.53 17.27 -8.34
N ASP A 17 4.68 16.71 -7.99
CA ASP A 17 5.65 16.18 -8.96
C ASP A 17 5.30 14.73 -9.32
N TYR A 18 4.58 14.55 -10.43
CA TYR A 18 4.21 13.24 -10.96
C TYR A 18 5.30 12.68 -11.86
N ARG A 19 5.83 11.51 -11.50
CA ARG A 19 6.87 10.80 -12.25
C ARG A 19 6.42 9.41 -12.66
N ALA A 20 6.63 9.05 -13.94
CA ALA A 20 6.40 7.71 -14.46
C ALA A 20 7.68 6.87 -14.31
N GLN A 21 8.01 6.50 -13.06
CA GLN A 21 9.20 5.70 -12.76
C GLN A 21 8.97 4.79 -11.56
N SER A 22 9.75 3.73 -11.45
CA SER A 22 9.67 2.82 -10.31
C SER A 22 10.44 3.36 -9.10
N ALA A 23 10.16 2.80 -7.91
CA ALA A 23 10.87 3.14 -6.69
C ALA A 23 12.37 2.81 -6.77
N GLU A 24 12.71 1.70 -7.44
CA GLU A 24 14.11 1.30 -7.69
C GLU A 24 14.83 2.34 -8.56
N SER A 25 14.14 2.88 -9.57
CA SER A 25 14.70 3.94 -10.42
C SER A 25 14.91 5.23 -9.66
N LEU A 26 14.00 5.59 -8.73
CA LEU A 26 14.18 6.72 -7.82
C LEU A 26 15.42 6.54 -6.94
N LEU A 27 15.60 5.35 -6.37
CA LEU A 27 16.76 5.03 -5.55
C LEU A 27 18.05 5.08 -6.36
N ALA A 28 18.07 4.48 -7.55
CA ALA A 28 19.23 4.49 -8.44
C ALA A 28 19.62 5.90 -8.92
N ALA A 29 18.67 6.81 -9.02
CA ALA A 29 18.89 8.22 -9.34
C ALA A 29 19.48 9.03 -8.17
N GLY A 30 19.71 8.42 -7.00
CA GLY A 30 20.24 9.12 -5.83
C GLY A 30 19.26 10.11 -5.21
N THR A 31 17.95 9.87 -5.34
CA THR A 31 16.91 10.72 -4.73
C THR A 31 17.13 10.80 -3.22
N ALA A 32 17.09 12.01 -2.66
CA ALA A 32 17.15 12.20 -1.22
C ALA A 32 16.00 11.47 -0.51
N PRO A 33 16.25 10.86 0.66
CA PRO A 33 15.23 10.13 1.39
C PRO A 33 14.05 11.02 1.78
N PHE A 34 12.86 10.42 1.77
CA PHE A 34 11.59 11.08 2.10
C PHE A 34 11.29 11.01 3.60
N ASP A 35 10.55 11.99 4.12
CA ASP A 35 10.02 11.98 5.48
C ASP A 35 8.92 10.93 5.63
N VAL A 36 8.07 10.83 4.62
CA VAL A 36 6.92 9.91 4.56
C VAL A 36 6.84 9.27 3.18
N LEU A 37 6.59 7.97 3.16
CA LEU A 37 6.30 7.21 1.96
C LEU A 37 4.94 6.52 2.11
N THR A 38 4.12 6.58 1.07
CA THR A 38 2.84 5.84 1.03
C THR A 38 2.84 4.86 -0.14
N CYS A 39 2.38 3.64 0.10
CA CYS A 39 2.22 2.57 -0.89
C CYS A 39 0.83 1.97 -0.72
N MET A 40 -0.13 2.41 -1.55
CA MET A 40 -1.53 2.05 -1.42
C MET A 40 -1.95 1.06 -2.50
N GLU A 41 -2.51 -0.11 -2.09
CA GLU A 41 -3.09 -1.14 -2.96
C GLU A 41 -2.13 -1.54 -4.11
N MET A 42 -0.85 -1.73 -3.81
CA MET A 42 0.17 -2.05 -4.82
C MET A 42 0.93 -3.34 -4.51
N LEU A 43 1.15 -3.67 -3.24
CA LEU A 43 2.03 -4.79 -2.87
C LEU A 43 1.51 -6.15 -3.35
N GLU A 44 0.19 -6.33 -3.45
CA GLU A 44 -0.44 -7.53 -4.00
C GLU A 44 -0.23 -7.72 -5.51
N HIS A 45 0.23 -6.68 -6.19
CA HIS A 45 0.49 -6.71 -7.63
C HIS A 45 1.96 -6.89 -7.99
N VAL A 46 2.87 -6.84 -6.99
CA VAL A 46 4.31 -7.03 -7.24
C VAL A 46 4.74 -8.47 -6.98
N PRO A 47 5.65 -9.04 -7.79
CA PRO A 47 6.12 -10.41 -7.60
C PRO A 47 6.85 -10.62 -6.26
N GLU A 48 7.65 -9.64 -5.83
CA GLU A 48 8.53 -9.72 -4.68
C GLU A 48 8.30 -8.55 -3.70
N PRO A 49 7.25 -8.59 -2.84
CA PRO A 49 6.96 -7.51 -1.91
C PRO A 49 8.11 -7.17 -0.96
N GLY A 50 8.94 -8.18 -0.61
CA GLY A 50 10.11 -7.96 0.25
C GLY A 50 11.18 -7.09 -0.41
N ALA A 51 11.40 -7.22 -1.72
CA ALA A 51 12.37 -6.42 -2.45
C ALA A 51 11.94 -4.95 -2.55
N ILE A 52 10.63 -4.71 -2.82
CA ILE A 52 10.12 -3.34 -2.87
C ILE A 52 10.16 -2.66 -1.48
N LEU A 53 9.85 -3.40 -0.40
CA LEU A 53 9.97 -2.89 0.97
C LEU A 53 11.42 -2.56 1.33
N ALA A 54 12.40 -3.35 0.88
CA ALA A 54 13.82 -3.02 1.05
C ALA A 54 14.18 -1.72 0.33
N THR A 55 13.67 -1.51 -0.89
CA THR A 55 13.81 -0.24 -1.63
C THR A 55 13.20 0.92 -0.85
N PHE A 56 12.00 0.75 -0.27
CA PHE A 56 11.38 1.76 0.59
C PHE A 56 12.24 2.07 1.82
N GLY A 57 12.88 1.05 2.42
CA GLY A 57 13.81 1.22 3.53
C GLY A 57 15.00 2.14 3.20
N ALA A 58 15.45 2.16 1.93
CA ALA A 58 16.47 3.07 1.46
C ALA A 58 15.94 4.46 1.08
N LEU A 59 14.66 4.56 0.68
CA LEU A 59 14.01 5.81 0.27
C LEU A 59 13.38 6.58 1.44
N VAL A 60 13.15 5.96 2.59
CA VAL A 60 12.62 6.63 3.79
C VAL A 60 13.80 6.94 4.72
N ARG A 61 13.89 8.20 5.19
CA ARG A 61 14.95 8.58 6.13
C ARG A 61 14.81 7.86 7.48
N PRO A 62 15.88 7.66 8.24
CA PRO A 62 15.79 7.19 9.63
C PRO A 62 14.79 8.01 10.44
N GLY A 63 13.88 7.36 11.15
CA GLY A 63 12.76 7.98 11.88
C GLY A 63 11.63 8.52 11.02
N GLY A 64 11.66 8.31 9.69
CA GLY A 64 10.55 8.62 8.78
C GLY A 64 9.46 7.53 8.82
N ASP A 65 8.34 7.81 8.19
CA ASP A 65 7.15 6.98 8.26
C ASP A 65 6.83 6.31 6.91
N LEU A 66 6.34 5.06 6.96
CA LEU A 66 5.83 4.31 5.82
C LEU A 66 4.39 3.88 6.10
N PHE A 67 3.48 4.22 5.20
CA PHE A 67 2.09 3.75 5.22
C PHE A 67 1.85 2.81 4.04
N VAL A 68 1.29 1.65 4.32
CA VAL A 68 1.00 0.61 3.31
C VAL A 68 -0.43 0.14 3.46
N SER A 69 -1.22 0.14 2.38
CA SER A 69 -2.48 -0.60 2.35
C SER A 69 -2.40 -1.78 1.39
N THR A 70 -3.09 -2.85 1.73
CA THR A 70 -3.22 -4.06 0.89
C THR A 70 -4.38 -4.93 1.36
N ILE A 71 -4.69 -5.97 0.59
CA ILE A 71 -5.75 -6.94 0.88
C ILE A 71 -5.19 -8.08 1.74
N ASN A 72 -5.91 -8.42 2.81
CA ASN A 72 -5.54 -9.54 3.69
C ASN A 72 -5.84 -10.89 3.02
N ARG A 73 -4.93 -11.84 3.09
CA ARG A 73 -5.14 -13.22 2.65
C ARG A 73 -5.96 -14.00 3.67
N GLY A 74 -7.28 -13.94 3.54
CA GLY A 74 -8.24 -14.58 4.44
C GLY A 74 -9.51 -15.04 3.73
N ALA A 75 -10.30 -15.89 4.36
CA ALA A 75 -11.56 -16.39 3.78
C ALA A 75 -12.57 -15.27 3.52
N LYS A 76 -12.63 -14.26 4.38
CA LYS A 76 -13.54 -13.11 4.25
C LYS A 76 -13.13 -12.21 3.08
N SER A 77 -11.85 -11.92 2.89
CA SER A 77 -11.35 -11.16 1.75
C SER A 77 -11.54 -11.92 0.44
N PHE A 78 -11.32 -13.24 0.42
CA PHE A 78 -11.62 -14.07 -0.74
C PHE A 78 -13.09 -13.96 -1.14
N ALA A 79 -14.02 -14.10 -0.19
CA ALA A 79 -15.44 -14.01 -0.46
C ALA A 79 -15.87 -12.62 -0.97
N LEU A 80 -15.32 -11.55 -0.40
CA LEU A 80 -15.72 -10.19 -0.74
C LEU A 80 -14.99 -9.64 -1.97
N ALA A 81 -13.66 -9.76 -2.05
CA ALA A 81 -12.87 -9.17 -3.13
C ALA A 81 -12.98 -9.97 -4.43
N ILE A 82 -13.00 -11.31 -4.34
CA ILE A 82 -13.03 -12.17 -5.53
C ILE A 82 -14.47 -12.60 -5.85
N VAL A 83 -15.15 -13.30 -4.93
CA VAL A 83 -16.46 -13.87 -5.24
C VAL A 83 -17.52 -12.80 -5.42
N ALA A 84 -17.63 -11.85 -4.49
CA ALA A 84 -18.65 -10.80 -4.57
C ALA A 84 -18.31 -9.76 -5.64
N ALA A 85 -17.11 -9.19 -5.64
CA ALA A 85 -16.77 -8.08 -6.53
C ALA A 85 -16.57 -8.50 -7.98
N GLU A 86 -15.91 -9.64 -8.25
CA GLU A 86 -15.60 -10.09 -9.61
C GLU A 86 -16.67 -10.97 -10.24
N TYR A 87 -17.29 -11.88 -9.47
CA TYR A 87 -18.21 -12.88 -10.02
C TYR A 87 -19.69 -12.53 -9.82
N LEU A 88 -20.08 -12.06 -8.63
CA LEU A 88 -21.49 -11.80 -8.32
C LEU A 88 -21.94 -10.42 -8.76
N LEU A 89 -21.23 -9.37 -8.35
CA LEU A 89 -21.59 -7.98 -8.63
C LEU A 89 -20.97 -7.43 -9.91
N ARG A 90 -19.94 -8.10 -10.44
CA ARG A 90 -19.21 -7.71 -11.65
C ARG A 90 -18.70 -6.25 -11.59
N LEU A 91 -18.36 -5.78 -10.41
CA LEU A 91 -17.80 -4.44 -10.18
C LEU A 91 -16.39 -4.32 -10.74
N LEU A 92 -15.67 -5.45 -10.81
CA LEU A 92 -14.31 -5.54 -11.32
C LEU A 92 -14.21 -6.64 -12.38
N PRO A 93 -13.29 -6.55 -13.35
CA PRO A 93 -12.99 -7.62 -14.29
C PRO A 93 -12.57 -8.89 -13.56
N ARG A 94 -12.93 -10.06 -14.10
CA ARG A 94 -12.50 -11.36 -13.57
C ARG A 94 -10.98 -11.48 -13.62
N GLY A 95 -10.37 -12.00 -12.54
CA GLY A 95 -8.93 -12.16 -12.45
C GLY A 95 -8.18 -10.89 -12.09
N THR A 96 -8.88 -9.85 -11.61
CA THR A 96 -8.24 -8.63 -11.09
C THR A 96 -7.40 -8.92 -9.86
N HIS A 97 -7.85 -9.90 -9.03
CA HIS A 97 -7.16 -10.26 -7.80
C HIS A 97 -6.72 -11.74 -7.83
N GLU A 98 -5.43 -11.97 -7.60
CA GLU A 98 -4.86 -13.28 -7.35
C GLU A 98 -4.76 -13.51 -5.84
N TYR A 99 -5.62 -14.34 -5.28
CA TYR A 99 -5.69 -14.60 -3.82
C TYR A 99 -4.35 -14.96 -3.19
N GLU A 100 -3.52 -15.69 -3.90
CA GLU A 100 -2.19 -16.11 -3.42
C GLU A 100 -1.24 -14.93 -3.18
N ARG A 101 -1.48 -13.81 -3.86
CA ARG A 101 -0.70 -12.58 -3.73
C ARG A 101 -1.18 -11.67 -2.60
N PHE A 102 -2.33 -11.94 -2.01
CA PHE A 102 -2.79 -11.21 -0.84
C PHE A 102 -1.83 -11.44 0.32
N ILE A 103 -1.62 -10.43 1.15
CA ILE A 103 -0.58 -10.42 2.17
C ILE A 103 -1.23 -10.37 3.55
N ARG A 104 -0.91 -11.33 4.42
CA ARG A 104 -1.40 -11.27 5.80
C ARG A 104 -0.67 -10.18 6.58
N PRO A 105 -1.33 -9.52 7.55
CA PRO A 105 -0.67 -8.52 8.39
C PRO A 105 0.65 -8.99 9.01
N SER A 106 0.71 -10.24 9.51
CA SER A 106 1.93 -10.83 10.09
C SER A 106 3.06 -11.02 9.08
N GLU A 107 2.73 -11.33 7.83
CA GLU A 107 3.70 -11.45 6.73
C GLU A 107 4.25 -10.07 6.38
N LEU A 108 3.37 -9.06 6.20
CA LEU A 108 3.78 -7.68 5.92
C LEU A 108 4.70 -7.14 7.02
N VAL A 109 4.33 -7.31 8.30
CA VAL A 109 5.16 -6.89 9.44
C VAL A 109 6.53 -7.58 9.42
N THR A 110 6.58 -8.86 9.07
CA THR A 110 7.84 -9.60 8.97
C THR A 110 8.74 -9.07 7.85
N LEU A 111 8.14 -8.82 6.67
CA LEU A 111 8.85 -8.25 5.52
C LEU A 111 9.34 -6.83 5.80
N ALA A 112 8.49 -5.99 6.37
CA ALA A 112 8.83 -4.61 6.74
C ALA A 112 9.97 -4.56 7.78
N ARG A 113 9.94 -5.45 8.78
CA ARG A 113 11.03 -5.56 9.78
C ARG A 113 12.36 -5.91 9.13
N ARG A 114 12.38 -6.83 8.16
CA ARG A 114 13.60 -7.17 7.40
C ARG A 114 14.12 -5.99 6.57
N ALA A 115 13.24 -5.08 6.17
CA ALA A 115 13.57 -3.84 5.47
C ALA A 115 13.95 -2.69 6.42
N GLY A 116 14.04 -2.94 7.75
CA GLY A 116 14.41 -1.98 8.77
C GLY A 116 13.28 -1.04 9.17
N PHE A 117 12.07 -1.56 9.27
CA PHE A 117 10.91 -0.84 9.77
C PHE A 117 10.33 -1.50 11.01
N THR A 118 9.89 -0.70 11.97
CA THR A 118 9.11 -1.11 13.13
C THR A 118 7.63 -0.79 12.89
N ALA A 119 6.76 -1.79 13.08
CA ALA A 119 5.31 -1.60 12.98
C ALA A 119 4.81 -0.79 14.18
N LEU A 120 4.03 0.24 13.92
CA LEU A 120 3.41 1.11 14.93
C LEU A 120 1.92 0.86 15.09
N ASP A 121 1.20 0.71 13.98
CA ASP A 121 -0.26 0.55 13.99
C ASP A 121 -0.76 -0.26 12.81
N LEU A 122 -1.94 -0.89 12.98
CA LEU A 122 -2.67 -1.65 11.97
C LEU A 122 -4.17 -1.35 12.13
N ALA A 123 -4.79 -0.90 11.05
CA ALA A 123 -6.22 -0.64 11.01
C ALA A 123 -6.85 -1.24 9.76
N GLY A 124 -8.05 -1.79 9.87
CA GLY A 124 -8.87 -2.16 8.72
C GLY A 124 -9.50 -0.94 8.07
N ILE A 125 -9.89 -1.06 6.81
CA ILE A 125 -10.63 -0.03 6.08
C ILE A 125 -12.03 -0.57 5.82
N HIS A 126 -13.05 0.10 6.34
CA HIS A 126 -14.45 -0.18 6.04
C HIS A 126 -14.97 0.84 5.05
N TYR A 127 -15.58 0.36 3.96
CA TYR A 127 -16.28 1.19 3.00
C TYR A 127 -17.76 0.86 3.00
N ASP A 128 -18.59 1.88 3.18
CA ASP A 128 -20.05 1.78 3.06
C ASP A 128 -20.48 2.32 1.68
N PRO A 129 -20.92 1.43 0.77
CA PRO A 129 -21.29 1.82 -0.59
C PRO A 129 -22.59 2.66 -0.65
N PHE A 130 -23.42 2.65 0.39
CA PHE A 130 -24.67 3.43 0.41
C PHE A 130 -24.43 4.88 0.79
N SER A 131 -23.54 5.13 1.74
CA SER A 131 -23.17 6.47 2.17
C SER A 131 -21.90 7.01 1.48
N GLU A 132 -21.23 6.19 0.68
CA GLU A 132 -19.94 6.47 0.03
C GLU A 132 -18.85 6.93 1.02
N ARG A 133 -18.90 6.42 2.24
CA ARG A 133 -17.96 6.78 3.32
C ARG A 133 -16.99 5.66 3.63
N SER A 134 -15.75 6.05 3.88
CA SER A 134 -14.72 5.16 4.41
C SER A 134 -14.41 5.50 5.86
N ALA A 135 -14.12 4.48 6.67
CA ALA A 135 -13.72 4.64 8.07
C ALA A 135 -12.64 3.61 8.42
N LEU A 136 -11.74 3.98 9.32
CA LEU A 136 -10.81 3.04 9.92
C LEU A 136 -11.54 2.21 10.99
N THR A 137 -11.16 0.94 11.10
CA THR A 137 -11.75 -0.04 12.02
C THR A 137 -10.66 -0.95 12.57
N ALA A 138 -10.93 -1.63 13.66
CA ALA A 138 -10.05 -2.66 14.20
C ALA A 138 -10.11 -3.98 13.40
N ASP A 139 -11.10 -4.18 12.53
CA ASP A 139 -11.25 -5.39 11.71
C ASP A 139 -10.35 -5.35 10.46
N THR A 140 -9.21 -5.99 10.52
CA THR A 140 -8.25 -6.13 9.41
C THR A 140 -8.50 -7.35 8.52
N SER A 141 -9.65 -8.00 8.62
CA SER A 141 -9.90 -9.30 7.99
C SER A 141 -10.09 -9.25 6.46
N VAL A 142 -10.37 -8.09 5.87
CA VAL A 142 -10.56 -7.90 4.42
C VAL A 142 -9.38 -7.17 3.80
N ASN A 143 -9.19 -5.93 4.17
CA ASN A 143 -8.09 -5.08 3.79
C ASN A 143 -7.59 -4.32 5.02
N TYR A 144 -6.41 -3.76 4.94
CA TYR A 144 -5.83 -3.05 6.07
C TYR A 144 -4.82 -1.99 5.63
N LEU A 145 -4.66 -1.00 6.50
CA LEU A 145 -3.62 0.01 6.45
C LEU A 145 -2.63 -0.29 7.58
N ALA A 146 -1.35 -0.33 7.27
CA ALA A 146 -0.26 -0.52 8.21
C ALA A 146 0.60 0.75 8.27
N HIS A 147 0.93 1.18 9.46
CA HIS A 147 1.86 2.28 9.73
C HIS A 147 3.16 1.71 10.31
N PHE A 148 4.24 2.07 9.67
CA PHE A 148 5.59 1.69 10.09
C PHE A 148 6.47 2.92 10.27
N ARG A 149 7.46 2.81 11.13
CA ARG A 149 8.55 3.77 11.29
C ARG A 149 9.87 3.16 10.85
N ARG A 150 10.63 3.91 10.07
CA ARG A 150 11.99 3.53 9.70
C ARG A 150 12.88 3.56 10.93
N ASP A 151 13.58 2.46 11.21
CA ASP A 151 14.48 2.37 12.35
C ASP A 151 15.60 3.42 12.23
N GLY A 152 16.02 3.97 13.35
CA GLY A 152 17.18 4.83 13.42
C GLY A 152 18.45 4.05 13.03
N SER A 153 19.42 4.70 12.39
CA SER A 153 20.75 4.12 12.29
C SER A 153 21.24 3.85 13.70
N SER A 154 21.47 2.57 14.04
CA SER A 154 22.27 2.27 15.25
C SER A 154 23.62 2.92 15.02
N ALA A 155 23.90 3.97 15.80
CA ALA A 155 25.22 4.62 15.81
C ALA A 155 26.27 3.64 16.35
#